data_dfb275bb996eb3e28a0da7fd8b395941
#
_entry.id   dfb275bb996eb3e28a0da7fd8b395941
#
_cell.length_a   1.000
_cell.length_b   1.000
_cell.length_c   1.000
_cell.angle_alpha   90.00
_cell.angle_beta   90.00
_cell.angle_gamma   90.00
#
_symmetry.space_group_name_H-M   'P 1'
#
loop_
_entity.id
_entity.type
_entity.pdbx_description
1 polymer ?
#
loop_
_entity_poly.entity_id
_entity_poly.type
_entity_poly.pdbx_seq_one_letter_code
_entity_poly.pdbx_strand_id
1 'polypeptide(L)'
;MFATNPFAALSASIPPAVIQGYVVLMIVLVAAGTLFDIVHKGSARYFFDNWRRSKAKGGKPIGGGELFSIAAQTAVVDVLASGEFCNARRRVAHLLTMYGFVLHALATAVMVFAYPTAATSTPAIWPLLWWLGGLMLLLGGYWFWFFIRVDVAAEGNTPFRVVHADLFVLSLLASVTLGLIWACLQANGSAASGIFCGLYILATTVLFAGVPWSKFAHMFFKPAAAFEKRVSKANGTADNLPTLTRDDPEQQARHSMELLRNAPMDMGLGIKREAPRHY
;
A
#
# COMPACT_ATOMS: atom_id res chain seq x y z
N MET A 1 -13.39 -24.08 9.01
CA MET A 1 -12.24 -23.17 9.04
C MET A 1 -12.54 -21.84 8.33
N PHE A 2 -12.81 -21.81 7.02
CA PHE A 2 -12.99 -20.56 6.26
C PHE A 2 -14.27 -19.76 6.59
N ALA A 3 -15.27 -20.38 7.17
CA ALA A 3 -16.53 -19.75 7.54
C ALA A 3 -16.62 -19.40 9.04
N THR A 4 -15.56 -19.62 9.81
CA THR A 4 -15.53 -19.33 11.25
C THR A 4 -14.80 -18.03 11.54
N ASN A 5 -15.35 -17.21 12.45
CA ASN A 5 -14.74 -15.97 12.88
C ASN A 5 -13.60 -16.26 13.88
N PRO A 6 -12.33 -16.06 13.51
CA PRO A 6 -11.22 -16.37 14.39
C PRO A 6 -11.15 -15.45 15.63
N PHE A 7 -11.67 -14.22 15.52
CA PHE A 7 -11.67 -13.26 16.63
C PHE A 7 -12.74 -13.59 17.67
N ALA A 8 -13.89 -14.11 17.23
CA ALA A 8 -14.93 -14.55 18.18
C ALA A 8 -14.44 -15.72 19.06
N ALA A 9 -13.63 -16.62 18.51
CA ALA A 9 -13.05 -17.71 19.29
C ALA A 9 -12.05 -17.22 20.35
N LEU A 10 -11.36 -16.10 20.13
CA LEU A 10 -10.48 -15.48 21.14
C LEU A 10 -11.23 -15.00 22.39
N SER A 11 -12.54 -14.72 22.29
CA SER A 11 -13.33 -14.22 23.41
C SER A 11 -13.38 -15.20 24.61
N ALA A 12 -13.04 -16.47 24.40
CA ALA A 12 -12.90 -17.46 25.47
C ALA A 12 -11.68 -17.20 26.37
N SER A 13 -10.65 -16.52 25.84
CA SER A 13 -9.38 -16.29 26.57
C SER A 13 -9.07 -14.80 26.76
N ILE A 14 -9.52 -13.95 25.86
CA ILE A 14 -9.25 -12.50 25.87
C ILE A 14 -10.58 -11.74 25.82
N PRO A 15 -10.86 -10.85 26.78
CA PRO A 15 -12.08 -10.05 26.75
C PRO A 15 -12.24 -9.30 25.40
N PRO A 16 -13.42 -9.30 24.79
CA PRO A 16 -13.66 -8.62 23.50
C PRO A 16 -13.25 -7.15 23.49
N ALA A 17 -13.45 -6.44 24.62
CA ALA A 17 -13.06 -5.05 24.77
C ALA A 17 -11.55 -4.81 24.57
N VAL A 18 -10.71 -5.78 24.90
CA VAL A 18 -9.24 -5.69 24.68
C VAL A 18 -8.93 -5.74 23.19
N ILE A 19 -9.58 -6.65 22.45
CA ILE A 19 -9.38 -6.78 21.00
C ILE A 19 -9.92 -5.54 20.27
N GLN A 20 -11.10 -5.06 20.68
CA GLN A 20 -11.71 -3.83 20.14
C GLN A 20 -10.83 -2.61 20.43
N GLY A 21 -10.33 -2.47 21.68
CA GLY A 21 -9.40 -1.42 22.06
C GLY A 21 -8.11 -1.45 21.25
N TYR A 22 -7.59 -2.65 20.98
CA TYR A 22 -6.41 -2.81 20.12
C TYR A 22 -6.68 -2.32 18.69
N VAL A 23 -7.81 -2.69 18.08
CA VAL A 23 -8.16 -2.21 16.71
C VAL A 23 -8.32 -0.69 16.69
N VAL A 24 -8.99 -0.11 17.70
CA VAL A 24 -9.10 1.36 17.84
C VAL A 24 -7.72 1.99 17.95
N LEU A 25 -6.82 1.42 18.75
CA LEU A 25 -5.44 1.90 18.89
C LEU A 25 -4.70 1.88 17.54
N MET A 26 -4.85 0.82 16.74
CA MET A 26 -4.24 0.76 15.41
C MET A 26 -4.78 1.87 14.49
N ILE A 27 -6.08 2.14 14.50
CA ILE A 27 -6.68 3.24 13.74
C ILE A 27 -6.12 4.60 14.21
N VAL A 28 -6.01 4.81 15.50
CA VAL A 28 -5.44 6.04 16.07
C VAL A 28 -3.97 6.21 15.67
N LEU A 29 -3.18 5.14 15.69
CA LEU A 29 -1.77 5.17 15.25
C LEU A 29 -1.63 5.54 13.77
N VAL A 30 -2.50 5.00 12.90
CA VAL A 30 -2.53 5.39 11.49
C VAL A 30 -2.87 6.86 11.32
N ALA A 31 -3.93 7.33 11.98
CA ALA A 31 -4.36 8.73 11.91
C ALA A 31 -3.27 9.67 12.45
N ALA A 32 -2.74 9.38 13.63
CA ALA A 32 -1.67 10.17 14.25
C ALA A 32 -0.38 10.16 13.43
N GLY A 33 0.02 8.98 12.92
CA GLY A 33 1.20 8.82 12.08
C GLY A 33 1.08 9.57 10.75
N THR A 34 -0.09 9.53 10.13
CA THR A 34 -0.38 10.28 8.90
C THR A 34 -0.36 11.79 9.17
N LEU A 35 -0.99 12.24 10.25
CA LEU A 35 -0.97 13.65 10.65
C LEU A 35 0.46 14.13 10.96
N PHE A 36 1.24 13.33 11.66
CA PHE A 36 2.66 13.61 11.92
C PHE A 36 3.45 13.74 10.61
N ASP A 37 3.23 12.85 9.65
CA ASP A 37 3.88 12.91 8.34
C ASP A 37 3.49 14.19 7.57
N ILE A 38 2.22 14.58 7.58
CA ILE A 38 1.72 15.79 6.95
C ILE A 38 2.37 17.05 7.55
N VAL A 39 2.40 17.15 8.89
CA VAL A 39 2.87 18.33 9.61
C VAL A 39 4.39 18.40 9.64
N HIS A 40 5.05 17.30 10.02
CA HIS A 40 6.49 17.29 10.28
C HIS A 40 7.32 17.24 9.00
N LYS A 41 6.95 16.39 8.06
CA LYS A 41 7.64 16.30 6.76
C LYS A 41 7.20 17.37 5.76
N GLY A 42 6.13 18.09 6.05
CA GLY A 42 5.62 19.14 5.18
C GLY A 42 5.08 18.66 3.84
N SER A 43 4.67 17.40 3.74
CA SER A 43 4.17 16.80 2.48
C SER A 43 2.96 17.56 1.92
N ALA A 44 2.05 18.02 2.79
CA ALA A 44 0.92 18.84 2.39
C ALA A 44 1.36 20.24 1.92
N ARG A 45 2.42 20.80 2.52
CA ARG A 45 2.95 22.11 2.12
C ARG A 45 3.45 22.10 0.68
N TYR A 46 4.17 21.06 0.29
CA TYR A 46 4.60 20.87 -1.09
C TYR A 46 3.42 20.85 -2.07
N PHE A 47 2.35 20.15 -1.73
CA PHE A 47 1.12 20.10 -2.53
C PHE A 47 0.46 21.45 -2.67
N PHE A 48 0.28 22.19 -1.56
CA PHE A 48 -0.33 23.52 -1.59
C PHE A 48 0.53 24.57 -2.29
N ASP A 49 1.85 24.50 -2.17
CA ASP A 49 2.76 25.40 -2.86
C ASP A 49 2.72 25.18 -4.38
N ASN A 50 2.69 23.93 -4.83
CA ASN A 50 2.52 23.61 -6.24
C ASN A 50 1.17 24.09 -6.78
N TRP A 51 0.10 23.89 -6.03
CA TRP A 51 -1.23 24.38 -6.37
C TRP A 51 -1.25 25.91 -6.52
N ARG A 52 -0.61 26.65 -5.61
CA ARG A 52 -0.48 28.12 -5.68
C ARG A 52 0.34 28.55 -6.90
N ARG A 53 1.47 27.89 -7.16
CA ARG A 53 2.32 28.18 -8.32
C ARG A 53 1.59 27.95 -9.64
N SER A 54 0.88 26.85 -9.75
CA SER A 54 0.07 26.54 -10.93
C SER A 54 -0.99 27.61 -11.20
N LYS A 55 -1.65 28.12 -10.16
CA LYS A 55 -2.58 29.26 -10.28
C LYS A 55 -1.89 30.57 -10.68
N ALA A 56 -0.71 30.84 -10.13
CA ALA A 56 0.03 32.09 -10.41
C ALA A 56 0.58 32.14 -11.83
N LYS A 57 0.81 31.01 -12.49
CA LYS A 57 1.30 30.95 -13.88
C LYS A 57 0.24 31.29 -14.95
N GLY A 58 -0.97 31.67 -14.55
CA GLY A 58 -1.99 32.20 -15.47
C GLY A 58 -2.62 31.17 -16.39
N GLY A 59 -2.71 29.91 -15.96
CA GLY A 59 -3.42 28.87 -16.70
C GLY A 59 -4.92 29.17 -16.84
N LYS A 60 -5.59 28.45 -17.75
CA LYS A 60 -7.04 28.51 -17.92
C LYS A 60 -7.75 28.24 -16.58
N PRO A 61 -8.70 29.09 -16.16
CA PRO A 61 -9.48 28.81 -14.97
C PRO A 61 -10.32 27.55 -15.15
N ILE A 62 -10.23 26.62 -14.20
CA ILE A 62 -11.00 25.38 -14.21
C ILE A 62 -12.26 25.59 -13.39
N GLY A 63 -13.42 25.34 -14.00
CA GLY A 63 -14.71 25.42 -13.32
C GLY A 63 -14.94 24.29 -12.31
N GLY A 64 -15.87 24.52 -11.36
CA GLY A 64 -16.19 23.51 -10.33
C GLY A 64 -16.65 22.16 -10.87
N GLY A 65 -17.42 22.14 -11.96
CA GLY A 65 -17.84 20.91 -12.62
C GLY A 65 -16.67 20.12 -13.25
N GLU A 66 -15.71 20.83 -13.84
CA GLU A 66 -14.50 20.23 -14.38
C GLU A 66 -13.59 19.68 -13.28
N LEU A 67 -13.43 20.39 -12.17
CA LEU A 67 -12.71 19.92 -10.98
C LEU A 67 -13.35 18.64 -10.41
N PHE A 68 -14.67 18.59 -10.33
CA PHE A 68 -15.38 17.39 -9.90
C PHE A 68 -15.15 16.21 -10.85
N SER A 69 -15.22 16.44 -12.16
CA SER A 69 -14.92 15.43 -13.18
C SER A 69 -13.50 14.89 -13.04
N ILE A 70 -12.51 15.78 -12.85
CA ILE A 70 -11.10 15.41 -12.62
C ILE A 70 -10.96 14.59 -11.34
N ALA A 71 -11.62 14.99 -10.26
CA ALA A 71 -11.62 14.24 -9.00
C ALA A 71 -12.21 12.83 -9.17
N ALA A 72 -13.35 12.72 -9.86
CA ALA A 72 -13.99 11.45 -10.15
C ALA A 72 -13.09 10.55 -11.03
N GLN A 73 -12.47 11.10 -12.07
CA GLN A 73 -11.51 10.35 -12.90
C GLN A 73 -10.29 9.90 -12.08
N THR A 74 -9.76 10.75 -11.22
CA THR A 74 -8.64 10.39 -10.34
C THR A 74 -9.03 9.24 -9.43
N ALA A 75 -10.20 9.31 -8.79
CA ALA A 75 -10.67 8.25 -7.90
C ALA A 75 -10.86 6.92 -8.65
N VAL A 76 -11.52 6.93 -9.81
CA VAL A 76 -11.82 5.70 -10.55
C VAL A 76 -10.61 5.15 -11.28
N VAL A 77 -9.91 5.98 -12.05
CA VAL A 77 -8.84 5.52 -12.94
C VAL A 77 -7.52 5.36 -12.18
N ASP A 78 -7.12 6.37 -11.40
CA ASP A 78 -5.78 6.36 -10.81
C ASP A 78 -5.76 5.60 -9.48
N VAL A 79 -6.81 5.70 -8.66
CA VAL A 79 -6.88 5.00 -7.37
C VAL A 79 -7.48 3.61 -7.54
N LEU A 80 -8.77 3.49 -7.90
CA LEU A 80 -9.43 2.18 -7.93
C LEU A 80 -8.87 1.26 -9.01
N ALA A 81 -8.59 1.77 -10.20
CA ALA A 81 -8.03 0.96 -11.28
C ALA A 81 -6.50 0.99 -11.36
N SER A 82 -5.82 1.76 -10.49
CA SER A 82 -4.35 1.92 -10.49
C SER A 82 -3.78 2.24 -11.88
N GLY A 83 -4.44 3.16 -12.60
CA GLY A 83 -4.13 3.50 -14.00
C GLY A 83 -2.77 4.16 -14.21
N GLU A 84 -2.14 4.67 -13.16
CA GLU A 84 -0.78 5.23 -13.23
C GLU A 84 0.30 4.15 -13.47
N PHE A 85 0.01 2.88 -13.23
CA PHE A 85 0.95 1.80 -13.50
C PHE A 85 0.92 1.41 -14.98
N CYS A 86 1.93 1.82 -15.74
CA CYS A 86 2.10 1.44 -17.15
C CYS A 86 2.43 -0.06 -17.31
N ASN A 87 3.08 -0.67 -16.31
CA ASN A 87 3.41 -2.09 -16.30
C ASN A 87 2.25 -2.93 -15.77
N ALA A 88 1.68 -3.81 -16.59
CA ALA A 88 0.55 -4.65 -16.24
C ALA A 88 0.83 -5.56 -15.02
N ARG A 89 2.04 -6.13 -14.91
CA ARG A 89 2.41 -7.00 -13.79
C ARG A 89 2.42 -6.24 -12.47
N ARG A 90 3.01 -5.04 -12.44
CA ARG A 90 2.99 -4.15 -11.27
C ARG A 90 1.57 -3.75 -10.90
N ARG A 91 0.75 -3.42 -11.90
CA ARG A 91 -0.65 -3.04 -11.71
C ARG A 91 -1.46 -4.16 -11.07
N VAL A 92 -1.35 -5.39 -11.58
CA VAL A 92 -2.06 -6.56 -11.03
C VAL A 92 -1.60 -6.85 -9.59
N ALA A 93 -0.30 -6.90 -9.33
CA ALA A 93 0.22 -7.11 -7.99
C ALA A 93 -0.25 -6.03 -7.01
N HIS A 94 -0.26 -4.75 -7.42
CA HIS A 94 -0.77 -3.65 -6.62
C HIS A 94 -2.27 -3.76 -6.35
N LEU A 95 -3.09 -4.08 -7.36
CA LEU A 95 -4.54 -4.26 -7.20
C LEU A 95 -4.87 -5.42 -6.25
N LEU A 96 -4.16 -6.55 -6.38
CA LEU A 96 -4.32 -7.68 -5.45
C LEU A 96 -4.00 -7.26 -4.02
N THR A 97 -2.90 -6.54 -3.82
CA THR A 97 -2.47 -6.08 -2.48
C THR A 97 -3.46 -5.06 -1.93
N MET A 98 -3.87 -4.07 -2.72
CA MET A 98 -4.77 -3.00 -2.29
C MET A 98 -6.18 -3.52 -1.94
N TYR A 99 -6.80 -4.25 -2.86
CA TYR A 99 -8.13 -4.80 -2.59
C TYR A 99 -8.10 -5.89 -1.53
N GLY A 100 -7.05 -6.70 -1.51
CA GLY A 100 -6.81 -7.67 -0.46
C GLY A 100 -6.74 -7.00 0.92
N PHE A 101 -6.00 -5.90 1.03
CA PHE A 101 -5.91 -5.12 2.28
C PHE A 101 -7.27 -4.56 2.72
N VAL A 102 -8.00 -3.94 1.79
CA VAL A 102 -9.32 -3.36 2.10
C VAL A 102 -10.30 -4.44 2.57
N LEU A 103 -10.39 -5.56 1.86
CA LEU A 103 -11.28 -6.66 2.24
C LEU A 103 -10.89 -7.26 3.59
N HIS A 104 -9.62 -7.53 3.79
CA HIS A 104 -9.10 -8.12 5.03
C HIS A 104 -9.32 -7.20 6.24
N ALA A 105 -8.99 -5.92 6.11
CA ALA A 105 -9.15 -4.93 7.17
C ALA A 105 -10.63 -4.67 7.49
N LEU A 106 -11.48 -4.51 6.46
CA LEU A 106 -12.92 -4.31 6.66
C LEU A 106 -13.56 -5.51 7.35
N ALA A 107 -13.27 -6.72 6.87
CA ALA A 107 -13.79 -7.94 7.47
C ALA A 107 -13.29 -8.11 8.93
N THR A 108 -12.02 -7.76 9.22
CA THR A 108 -11.50 -7.72 10.59
C THR A 108 -12.32 -6.77 11.45
N ALA A 109 -12.52 -5.54 11.01
CA ALA A 109 -13.28 -4.54 11.77
C ALA A 109 -14.71 -5.02 12.04
N VAL A 110 -15.40 -5.52 11.02
CA VAL A 110 -16.79 -6.02 11.20
C VAL A 110 -16.83 -7.20 12.16
N MET A 111 -15.93 -8.17 12.02
CA MET A 111 -15.89 -9.34 12.91
C MET A 111 -15.59 -8.96 14.37
N VAL A 112 -14.68 -8.01 14.59
CA VAL A 112 -14.27 -7.58 15.92
C VAL A 112 -15.35 -6.72 16.60
N PHE A 113 -16.03 -5.84 15.86
CA PHE A 113 -17.00 -4.91 16.47
C PHE A 113 -18.43 -5.43 16.46
N ALA A 114 -18.89 -6.05 15.37
CA ALA A 114 -20.26 -6.52 15.26
C ALA A 114 -20.46 -7.96 15.76
N TYR A 115 -19.42 -8.79 15.72
CA TYR A 115 -19.48 -10.21 16.09
C TYR A 115 -18.34 -10.60 17.04
N PRO A 116 -18.21 -9.94 18.22
CA PRO A 116 -17.02 -10.04 19.07
C PRO A 116 -16.93 -11.36 19.85
N THR A 117 -18.02 -12.13 19.94
CA THR A 117 -18.09 -13.35 20.74
C THR A 117 -18.72 -14.50 19.97
N ALA A 118 -18.47 -15.73 20.40
CA ALA A 118 -19.10 -16.93 19.84
C ALA A 118 -20.61 -17.03 20.11
N ALA A 119 -21.14 -16.24 21.05
CA ALA A 119 -22.58 -16.18 21.33
C ALA A 119 -23.38 -15.55 20.19
N THR A 120 -22.76 -14.69 19.39
CA THR A 120 -23.38 -14.06 18.24
C THR A 120 -22.89 -14.75 16.97
N SER A 121 -23.82 -15.40 16.25
CA SER A 121 -23.47 -16.08 14.98
C SER A 121 -22.94 -15.08 13.95
N THR A 122 -21.71 -15.28 13.51
CA THR A 122 -21.08 -14.46 12.47
C THR A 122 -21.52 -14.97 11.08
N PRO A 123 -22.13 -14.12 10.22
CA PRO A 123 -22.42 -14.50 8.85
C PRO A 123 -21.14 -14.93 8.11
N ALA A 124 -21.19 -16.07 7.42
CA ALA A 124 -20.04 -16.69 6.77
C ALA A 124 -19.32 -15.80 5.76
N ILE A 125 -20.01 -14.79 5.22
CA ILE A 125 -19.43 -13.84 4.27
C ILE A 125 -18.22 -13.09 4.85
N TRP A 126 -18.25 -12.72 6.14
CA TRP A 126 -17.16 -11.95 6.75
C TRP A 126 -15.88 -12.75 6.91
N PRO A 127 -15.89 -13.97 7.50
CA PRO A 127 -14.70 -14.80 7.47
C PRO A 127 -14.20 -15.13 6.06
N LEU A 128 -15.10 -15.39 5.11
CA LEU A 128 -14.73 -15.65 3.71
C LEU A 128 -14.03 -14.45 3.07
N LEU A 129 -14.55 -13.24 3.27
CA LEU A 129 -13.89 -12.01 2.78
C LEU A 129 -12.54 -11.77 3.46
N TRP A 130 -12.43 -12.11 4.73
CA TRP A 130 -11.17 -12.01 5.48
C TRP A 130 -10.09 -12.95 4.89
N TRP A 131 -10.45 -14.20 4.64
CA TRP A 131 -9.57 -15.17 4.01
C TRP A 131 -9.23 -14.79 2.57
N LEU A 132 -10.21 -14.42 1.78
CA LEU A 132 -10.00 -13.98 0.39
C LEU A 132 -9.06 -12.77 0.35
N GLY A 133 -9.33 -11.75 1.17
CA GLY A 133 -8.49 -10.56 1.28
C GLY A 133 -7.06 -10.89 1.69
N GLY A 134 -6.89 -11.77 2.69
CA GLY A 134 -5.58 -12.24 3.13
C GLY A 134 -4.81 -12.99 2.03
N LEU A 135 -5.46 -13.88 1.28
CA LEU A 135 -4.85 -14.59 0.16
C LEU A 135 -4.47 -13.66 -0.99
N MET A 136 -5.32 -12.68 -1.32
CA MET A 136 -4.99 -11.64 -2.31
C MET A 136 -3.77 -10.82 -1.89
N LEU A 137 -3.69 -10.45 -0.61
CA LEU A 137 -2.52 -9.77 -0.03
C LEU A 137 -1.25 -10.59 -0.17
N LEU A 138 -1.30 -11.89 0.18
CA LEU A 138 -0.15 -12.78 0.05
C LEU A 138 0.31 -12.90 -1.40
N LEU A 139 -0.61 -13.16 -2.32
CA LEU A 139 -0.28 -13.32 -3.74
C LEU A 139 0.31 -12.03 -4.32
N GLY A 140 -0.35 -10.88 -4.11
CA GLY A 140 0.12 -9.60 -4.63
C GLY A 140 1.43 -9.14 -4.00
N GLY A 141 1.53 -9.26 -2.67
CA GLY A 141 2.69 -8.80 -1.91
C GLY A 141 3.93 -9.67 -2.11
N TYR A 142 3.82 -10.99 -2.09
CA TYR A 142 4.96 -11.85 -2.39
C TYR A 142 5.35 -11.79 -3.86
N TRP A 143 4.39 -11.64 -4.78
CA TRP A 143 4.71 -11.37 -6.18
C TRP A 143 5.52 -10.08 -6.33
N PHE A 144 5.09 -9.00 -5.67
CA PHE A 144 5.87 -7.77 -5.63
C PHE A 144 7.27 -8.01 -5.07
N TRP A 145 7.39 -8.66 -3.91
CA TRP A 145 8.64 -8.83 -3.20
C TRP A 145 9.69 -9.65 -3.98
N PHE A 146 9.29 -10.80 -4.51
CA PHE A 146 10.22 -11.74 -5.14
C PHE A 146 10.44 -11.52 -6.63
N PHE A 147 9.50 -10.88 -7.33
CA PHE A 147 9.55 -10.80 -8.81
C PHE A 147 9.57 -9.37 -9.34
N ILE A 148 8.90 -8.41 -8.70
CA ILE A 148 8.84 -7.04 -9.20
C ILE A 148 9.95 -6.20 -8.59
N ARG A 149 10.15 -6.29 -7.28
CA ARG A 149 11.19 -5.53 -6.57
C ARG A 149 12.60 -5.89 -7.01
N VAL A 150 12.84 -7.13 -7.43
CA VAL A 150 14.13 -7.60 -7.93
C VAL A 150 14.39 -7.21 -9.38
N ASP A 151 13.36 -6.82 -10.13
CA ASP A 151 13.52 -6.38 -11.51
C ASP A 151 14.31 -5.07 -11.55
N VAL A 152 15.44 -5.08 -12.26
CA VAL A 152 16.32 -3.91 -12.43
C VAL A 152 15.57 -2.75 -13.09
N ALA A 153 14.60 -3.04 -13.96
CA ALA A 153 13.74 -2.04 -14.58
C ALA A 153 12.76 -1.38 -13.60
N ALA A 154 12.46 -2.03 -12.48
CA ALA A 154 11.57 -1.51 -11.43
C ALA A 154 12.35 -0.91 -10.26
N GLU A 155 13.05 -1.72 -9.47
CA GLU A 155 13.74 -1.29 -8.26
C GLU A 155 15.18 -1.85 -8.15
N GLY A 156 15.46 -3.01 -8.76
CA GLY A 156 16.78 -3.62 -8.80
C GLY A 156 17.33 -4.08 -7.45
N ASN A 157 16.47 -4.27 -6.45
CA ASN A 157 16.90 -4.71 -5.12
C ASN A 157 16.78 -6.23 -4.98
N THR A 158 17.84 -6.89 -4.49
CA THR A 158 17.76 -8.32 -4.19
C THR A 158 16.76 -8.58 -3.06
N PRO A 159 16.12 -9.78 -2.99
CA PRO A 159 15.14 -10.09 -1.94
C PRO A 159 15.69 -9.97 -0.52
N PHE A 160 16.99 -10.17 -0.35
CA PHE A 160 17.67 -10.16 0.95
C PHE A 160 18.25 -8.79 1.33
N ARG A 161 18.24 -7.82 0.42
CA ARG A 161 18.62 -6.43 0.73
C ARG A 161 17.40 -5.70 1.26
N VAL A 162 17.28 -5.61 2.57
CA VAL A 162 16.20 -4.87 3.24
C VAL A 162 16.63 -3.42 3.43
N VAL A 163 15.79 -2.49 2.98
CA VAL A 163 15.94 -1.05 3.20
C VAL A 163 14.79 -0.53 4.06
N HIS A 164 14.97 0.64 4.66
CA HIS A 164 13.98 1.22 5.57
C HIS A 164 12.58 1.39 4.92
N ALA A 165 12.56 1.67 3.62
CA ALA A 165 11.32 1.78 2.85
C ALA A 165 10.51 0.46 2.76
N ASP A 166 11.15 -0.68 3.00
CA ASP A 166 10.52 -2.00 2.93
C ASP A 166 9.73 -2.35 4.20
N LEU A 167 9.90 -1.59 5.27
CA LEU A 167 9.23 -1.82 6.55
C LEU A 167 7.72 -2.00 6.37
N PHE A 168 7.09 -1.19 5.51
CA PHE A 168 5.67 -1.30 5.22
C PHE A 168 5.31 -2.65 4.59
N VAL A 169 6.00 -3.04 3.51
CA VAL A 169 5.67 -4.28 2.78
C VAL A 169 5.98 -5.50 3.62
N LEU A 170 7.12 -5.52 4.30
CA LEU A 170 7.53 -6.66 5.14
C LEU A 170 6.61 -6.84 6.34
N SER A 171 6.25 -5.76 7.06
CA SER A 171 5.33 -5.85 8.18
C SER A 171 3.91 -6.22 7.73
N LEU A 172 3.46 -5.75 6.56
CA LEU A 172 2.18 -6.16 5.97
C LEU A 172 2.18 -7.65 5.62
N LEU A 173 3.21 -8.15 4.95
CA LEU A 173 3.34 -9.58 4.61
C LEU A 173 3.46 -10.45 5.85
N ALA A 174 4.25 -10.03 6.84
CA ALA A 174 4.37 -10.74 8.11
C ALA A 174 3.02 -10.78 8.84
N SER A 175 2.32 -9.65 8.94
CA SER A 175 1.01 -9.57 9.60
C SER A 175 0.01 -10.52 8.96
N VAL A 176 -0.20 -10.44 7.64
CA VAL A 176 -1.19 -11.29 6.98
C VAL A 176 -0.80 -12.77 7.00
N THR A 177 0.48 -13.10 6.79
CA THR A 177 0.96 -14.49 6.83
C THR A 177 0.72 -15.11 8.20
N LEU A 178 1.16 -14.42 9.26
CA LEU A 178 1.01 -14.88 10.64
C LEU A 178 -0.47 -14.94 11.06
N GLY A 179 -1.28 -13.99 10.61
CA GLY A 179 -2.72 -13.98 10.85
C GLY A 179 -3.45 -15.17 10.25
N LEU A 180 -3.15 -15.53 8.99
CA LEU A 180 -3.74 -16.70 8.33
C LEU A 180 -3.25 -18.00 8.95
N ILE A 181 -1.96 -18.11 9.30
CA ILE A 181 -1.41 -19.27 10.02
C ILE A 181 -2.08 -19.40 11.38
N TRP A 182 -2.18 -18.31 12.13
CA TRP A 182 -2.89 -18.30 13.41
C TRP A 182 -4.31 -18.81 13.29
N ALA A 183 -5.10 -18.31 12.35
CA ALA A 183 -6.48 -18.74 12.15
C ALA A 183 -6.58 -20.23 11.79
N CYS A 184 -5.65 -20.76 10.98
CA CYS A 184 -5.54 -22.19 10.71
C CYS A 184 -5.27 -23.00 11.98
N LEU A 185 -4.26 -22.62 12.75
CA LEU A 185 -3.86 -23.31 13.97
C LEU A 185 -4.98 -23.30 15.03
N GLN A 186 -5.65 -22.15 15.17
CA GLN A 186 -6.78 -22.01 16.09
C GLN A 186 -7.96 -22.89 15.70
N ALA A 187 -8.31 -22.94 14.40
CA ALA A 187 -9.40 -23.79 13.91
C ALA A 187 -9.13 -25.29 14.11
N ASN A 188 -7.86 -25.68 14.19
CA ASN A 188 -7.42 -27.06 14.43
C ASN A 188 -7.11 -27.33 15.91
N GLY A 189 -7.38 -26.40 16.83
CA GLY A 189 -7.12 -26.56 18.26
C GLY A 189 -5.64 -26.73 18.65
N SER A 190 -4.72 -26.23 17.81
CA SER A 190 -3.29 -26.34 18.04
C SER A 190 -2.82 -25.47 19.20
N ALA A 191 -1.98 -26.04 20.09
CA ALA A 191 -1.34 -25.31 21.18
C ALA A 191 -0.44 -24.14 20.69
N ALA A 192 0.07 -24.20 19.47
CA ALA A 192 0.86 -23.12 18.88
C ALA A 192 0.02 -21.87 18.50
N SER A 193 -1.30 -21.98 18.49
CA SER A 193 -2.20 -20.88 18.11
C SER A 193 -1.93 -19.60 18.88
N GLY A 194 -1.70 -19.67 20.21
CA GLY A 194 -1.40 -18.50 21.05
C GLY A 194 -0.12 -17.78 20.63
N ILE A 195 0.94 -18.52 20.29
CA ILE A 195 2.22 -17.96 19.85
C ILE A 195 2.02 -17.20 18.53
N PHE A 196 1.35 -17.81 17.55
CA PHE A 196 1.11 -17.17 16.26
C PHE A 196 0.15 -15.99 16.36
N CYS A 197 -0.81 -16.01 17.29
CA CYS A 197 -1.63 -14.83 17.62
C CYS A 197 -0.75 -13.66 18.12
N GLY A 198 0.16 -13.92 19.05
CA GLY A 198 1.10 -12.92 19.56
C GLY A 198 2.00 -12.35 18.45
N LEU A 199 2.53 -13.20 17.59
CA LEU A 199 3.35 -12.77 16.45
C LEU A 199 2.53 -11.96 15.43
N TYR A 200 1.28 -12.34 15.17
CA TYR A 200 0.35 -11.58 14.33
C TYR A 200 0.10 -10.18 14.90
N ILE A 201 -0.20 -10.08 16.19
CA ILE A 201 -0.39 -8.80 16.90
C ILE A 201 0.88 -7.95 16.80
N LEU A 202 2.05 -8.53 17.04
CA LEU A 202 3.33 -7.83 16.94
C LEU A 202 3.56 -7.27 15.53
N ALA A 203 3.42 -8.10 14.49
CA ALA A 203 3.60 -7.68 13.11
C ALA A 203 2.60 -6.58 12.69
N THR A 204 1.34 -6.70 13.13
CA THR A 204 0.29 -5.70 12.90
C THR A 204 0.60 -4.39 13.62
N THR A 205 1.14 -4.47 14.84
CA THR A 205 1.57 -3.27 15.59
C THR A 205 2.72 -2.57 14.86
N VAL A 206 3.72 -3.31 14.39
CA VAL A 206 4.83 -2.73 13.61
C VAL A 206 4.32 -2.07 12.33
N LEU A 207 3.37 -2.70 11.63
CA LEU A 207 2.75 -2.15 10.43
C LEU A 207 2.11 -0.79 10.69
N PHE A 208 1.25 -0.68 11.68
CA PHE A 208 0.45 0.53 11.92
C PHE A 208 1.19 1.58 12.75
N ALA A 209 2.03 1.19 13.69
CA ALA A 209 2.91 2.11 14.42
C ALA A 209 4.04 2.66 13.52
N GLY A 210 4.45 1.88 12.50
CA GLY A 210 5.50 2.25 11.56
C GLY A 210 5.10 3.30 10.52
N VAL A 211 3.85 3.80 10.50
CA VAL A 211 3.34 4.76 9.51
C VAL A 211 4.27 5.97 9.30
N PRO A 212 4.78 6.65 10.35
CA PRO A 212 5.65 7.82 10.18
C PRO A 212 7.01 7.49 9.53
N TRP A 213 7.46 6.26 9.62
CA TRP A 213 8.78 5.81 9.15
C TRP A 213 8.73 4.89 7.93
N SER A 214 7.54 4.58 7.44
CA SER A 214 7.36 3.67 6.31
C SER A 214 6.68 4.35 5.13
N LYS A 215 6.56 3.64 4.02
CA LYS A 215 5.80 4.10 2.85
C LYS A 215 4.26 4.02 3.04
N PHE A 216 3.75 3.72 4.23
CA PHE A 216 2.31 3.58 4.45
C PHE A 216 1.54 4.84 4.05
N ALA A 217 2.05 6.02 4.41
CA ALA A 217 1.41 7.29 4.13
C ALA A 217 1.21 7.59 2.63
N HIS A 218 1.92 6.86 1.72
CA HIS A 218 1.77 7.07 0.28
C HIS A 218 0.33 6.85 -0.21
N MET A 219 -0.45 5.99 0.45
CA MET A 219 -1.83 5.73 0.08
C MET A 219 -2.73 6.97 0.20
N PHE A 220 -2.35 7.95 1.03
CA PHE A 220 -3.04 9.23 1.19
C PHE A 220 -2.51 10.30 0.24
N PHE A 221 -1.20 10.33 -0.04
CA PHE A 221 -0.57 11.36 -0.86
C PHE A 221 -0.65 11.08 -2.36
N LYS A 222 -0.60 9.83 -2.77
CA LYS A 222 -0.68 9.45 -4.19
C LYS A 222 -1.95 9.92 -4.88
N PRO A 223 -3.15 9.75 -4.32
CA PRO A 223 -4.38 10.30 -4.91
C PRO A 223 -4.34 11.82 -5.08
N ALA A 224 -3.80 12.55 -4.09
CA ALA A 224 -3.68 13.99 -4.16
C ALA A 224 -2.71 14.43 -5.27
N ALA A 225 -1.57 13.76 -5.41
CA ALA A 225 -0.60 14.03 -6.47
C ALA A 225 -1.17 13.70 -7.87
N ALA A 226 -1.92 12.62 -8.02
CA ALA A 226 -2.58 12.25 -9.26
C ALA A 226 -3.64 13.29 -9.66
N PHE A 227 -4.41 13.76 -8.70
CA PHE A 227 -5.39 14.83 -8.90
C PHE A 227 -4.71 16.14 -9.36
N GLU A 228 -3.65 16.57 -8.67
CA GLU A 228 -2.89 17.79 -9.03
C GLU A 228 -2.31 17.69 -10.44
N LYS A 229 -1.74 16.55 -10.81
CA LYS A 229 -1.21 16.29 -12.15
C LYS A 229 -2.29 16.46 -13.23
N ARG A 230 -3.51 15.97 -12.99
CA ARG A 230 -4.64 16.13 -13.93
C ARG A 230 -5.10 17.58 -14.01
N VAL A 231 -5.19 18.26 -12.88
CA VAL A 231 -5.54 19.70 -12.82
C VAL A 231 -4.52 20.53 -13.55
N SER A 232 -3.22 20.28 -13.33
CA SER A 232 -2.13 21.01 -14.00
C SER A 232 -2.10 20.77 -15.51
N LYS A 233 -2.52 19.60 -15.98
CA LYS A 233 -2.73 19.34 -17.42
C LYS A 233 -3.94 20.07 -17.96
N ALA A 234 -5.06 20.04 -17.24
CA ALA A 234 -6.32 20.65 -17.69
C ALA A 234 -6.24 22.18 -17.77
N ASN A 235 -5.52 22.83 -16.84
CA ASN A 235 -5.31 24.29 -16.86
C ASN A 235 -4.23 24.74 -17.87
N GLY A 236 -3.56 23.81 -18.54
CA GLY A 236 -2.54 24.07 -19.54
C GLY A 236 -1.18 24.53 -19.01
N THR A 237 -1.00 24.65 -17.68
CA THR A 237 0.31 25.04 -17.13
C THR A 237 1.33 23.92 -17.19
N ALA A 238 0.88 22.66 -17.13
CA ALA A 238 1.75 21.47 -17.02
C ALA A 238 2.86 21.63 -15.98
N ASP A 239 2.59 22.41 -14.91
CA ASP A 239 3.59 22.76 -13.90
C ASP A 239 4.11 21.51 -13.20
N ASN A 240 5.42 21.41 -13.04
CA ASN A 240 6.13 20.25 -12.49
C ASN A 240 5.91 18.92 -13.24
N LEU A 241 5.31 18.95 -14.44
CA LEU A 241 5.22 17.77 -15.27
C LEU A 241 6.37 17.76 -16.28
N PRO A 242 6.99 16.59 -16.52
CA PRO A 242 8.00 16.48 -17.55
C PRO A 242 7.35 16.77 -18.92
N THR A 243 8.01 17.56 -19.75
CA THR A 243 7.59 17.86 -21.13
C THR A 243 7.63 16.62 -22.02
N LEU A 244 8.60 15.73 -21.73
CA LEU A 244 8.74 14.43 -22.36
C LEU A 244 8.53 13.36 -21.28
N THR A 245 7.66 12.41 -21.54
CA THR A 245 7.42 11.28 -20.66
C THR A 245 8.47 10.19 -20.85
N ARG A 246 8.64 9.30 -19.89
CA ARG A 246 9.51 8.12 -20.06
C ARG A 246 9.04 7.16 -21.16
N ASP A 247 7.79 7.30 -21.60
CA ASP A 247 7.19 6.51 -22.69
C ASP A 247 7.48 7.14 -24.08
N ASP A 248 8.10 8.33 -24.10
CA ASP A 248 8.54 8.95 -25.36
C ASP A 248 9.67 8.12 -25.97
N PRO A 249 9.56 7.72 -27.26
CA PRO A 249 10.55 6.86 -27.90
C PRO A 249 11.97 7.43 -27.90
N GLU A 250 12.10 8.76 -27.98
CA GLU A 250 13.40 9.42 -27.96
C GLU A 250 14.02 9.41 -26.56
N GLN A 251 13.18 9.57 -25.50
CA GLN A 251 13.60 9.41 -24.12
C GLN A 251 13.94 7.95 -23.79
N GLN A 252 13.18 7.01 -24.33
CA GLN A 252 13.50 5.59 -24.21
C GLN A 252 14.82 5.25 -24.88
N ALA A 253 15.11 5.81 -26.04
CA ALA A 253 16.38 5.60 -26.74
C ALA A 253 17.57 6.21 -25.96
N ARG A 254 17.39 7.38 -25.35
CA ARG A 254 18.44 8.05 -24.54
C ARG A 254 18.70 7.36 -23.21
N HIS A 255 17.66 6.78 -22.61
CA HIS A 255 17.72 6.11 -21.32
C HIS A 255 17.35 4.63 -21.44
N SER A 256 17.69 4.02 -22.59
CA SER A 256 17.34 2.64 -22.89
C SER A 256 17.79 1.70 -21.77
N MET A 257 16.81 1.15 -21.07
CA MET A 257 17.04 0.09 -20.08
C MET A 257 17.57 -1.18 -20.75
N GLU A 258 17.41 -1.33 -22.09
CA GLU A 258 18.01 -2.43 -22.84
C GLU A 258 19.54 -2.33 -22.88
N LEU A 259 20.10 -1.15 -23.07
CA LEU A 259 21.52 -0.90 -22.94
C LEU A 259 22.03 -1.24 -21.54
N LEU A 260 21.23 -0.93 -20.52
CA LEU A 260 21.54 -1.22 -19.12
C LEU A 260 21.29 -2.69 -18.77
N ARG A 261 20.31 -3.34 -19.38
CA ARG A 261 19.95 -4.75 -19.15
C ARG A 261 21.06 -5.70 -19.60
N ASN A 262 21.71 -5.41 -20.71
CA ASN A 262 22.78 -6.21 -21.29
C ASN A 262 24.18 -5.70 -20.95
N ALA A 263 24.31 -4.59 -20.22
CA ALA A 263 25.59 -4.06 -19.82
C ALA A 263 26.21 -4.93 -18.71
N PRO A 264 27.52 -5.21 -18.75
CA PRO A 264 28.23 -5.84 -17.66
C PRO A 264 27.99 -5.08 -16.34
N MET A 265 27.95 -5.78 -15.21
CA MET A 265 27.72 -5.17 -13.89
C MET A 265 28.74 -4.08 -13.53
N ASP A 266 29.93 -4.16 -14.08
CA ASP A 266 31.03 -3.20 -13.94
C ASP A 266 31.14 -2.22 -15.12
N MET A 267 30.23 -2.32 -16.10
CA MET A 267 30.23 -1.54 -17.35
C MET A 267 31.53 -1.60 -18.13
N GLY A 268 32.36 -2.63 -17.89
CA GLY A 268 33.66 -2.77 -18.52
C GLY A 268 34.72 -1.75 -18.07
N LEU A 269 34.41 -0.90 -17.09
CA LEU A 269 35.26 0.18 -16.59
C LEU A 269 35.74 -0.01 -15.15
N GLY A 270 35.46 -1.18 -14.55
CA GLY A 270 35.74 -1.44 -13.14
C GLY A 270 34.84 -0.65 -12.15
N ILE A 271 33.85 0.06 -12.65
CA ILE A 271 32.90 0.83 -11.84
C ILE A 271 31.74 -0.08 -11.46
N LYS A 272 31.60 -0.36 -10.17
CA LYS A 272 30.47 -1.13 -9.64
C LYS A 272 29.19 -0.35 -9.86
N ARG A 273 28.27 -0.92 -10.62
CA ARG A 273 26.95 -0.35 -10.85
C ARG A 273 26.15 -0.41 -9.55
N GLU A 274 25.82 0.75 -9.00
CA GLU A 274 24.89 0.81 -7.88
C GLU A 274 23.45 0.60 -8.38
N ALA A 275 22.66 -0.16 -7.62
CA ALA A 275 21.24 -0.24 -7.86
C ALA A 275 20.61 1.15 -7.76
N PRO A 276 19.66 1.52 -8.62
CA PRO A 276 19.03 2.83 -8.58
C PRO A 276 18.43 3.09 -7.18
N ARG A 277 18.83 4.18 -6.55
CA ARG A 277 18.31 4.66 -5.27
C ARG A 277 17.10 5.56 -5.54
N HIS A 278 16.14 5.06 -6.27
CA HIS A 278 14.94 5.86 -6.49
C HIS A 278 14.02 5.71 -5.31
N TYR A 279 13.69 6.84 -4.74
CA TYR A 279 12.30 7.11 -4.25
C TYR A 279 12.16 8.49 -3.60
#